data_6000ae25a409f9205774cc56e675f8f0
#
_entry.id   6000ae25a409f9205774cc56e675f8f0
#
_cell.length_a   1.000
_cell.length_b   1.000
_cell.length_c   1.000
_cell.angle_alpha   90.00
_cell.angle_beta   90.00
_cell.angle_gamma   90.00
#
_symmetry.space_group_name_H-M   'P 1'
#
loop_
_entity.id
_entity.type
_entity.pdbx_description
1 polymer ?
#
loop_
_entity_poly.entity_id
_entity_poly.type
_entity_poly.pdbx_seq_one_letter_code
_entity_poly.pdbx_strand_id
1 'polypeptide(L)'
;MQRTRYENRPLREADVTDEALFDARRKFLKLGAATLVSTAAVLELAAKEQLPAANLDYAKDPNAGGLELNTYEQITSYNNFYEFTTSKEGVKPLSKRFKSAPWKLTIDGMVEQPLELDVWKLMKQMPLEERIYRFRCVEGWSMVVPWIGFELSRLIAMAKPLSSAKYVRFETLYDPEQFPDQDRGLLATLDYPYVEGLRMDEAMHPLTLMAVGLYGHTLPPQNGAPIRLVVPWKYGFKSIKSVVRITFTDTQPRNTWNVYAPREFGFYANVNPGVDHPRWSQARERVLGHFFKQPTLMFNGYGKEVAHLYKGMDLRKQF
;
A
#
# COMPACT_ATOMS: atom_id res chain seq x y z
N MET A 1 -6.20 -28.86 21.24
CA MET A 1 -5.71 -27.96 20.17
C MET A 1 -6.02 -26.54 20.60
N GLN A 2 -5.03 -25.85 21.18
CA GLN A 2 -5.20 -24.47 21.66
C GLN A 2 -5.28 -23.53 20.45
N ARG A 3 -6.41 -22.80 20.33
CA ARG A 3 -6.57 -21.70 19.39
C ARG A 3 -5.71 -20.54 19.94
N THR A 4 -4.62 -20.21 19.28
CA THR A 4 -3.86 -18.99 19.54
C THR A 4 -4.76 -17.78 19.25
N ARG A 5 -5.22 -17.13 20.31
CA ARG A 5 -5.80 -15.78 20.23
C ARG A 5 -4.65 -14.84 19.84
N TYR A 6 -4.79 -14.16 18.71
CA TYR A 6 -3.96 -13.01 18.39
C TYR A 6 -4.39 -11.85 19.30
N GLU A 7 -3.78 -11.78 20.48
CA GLU A 7 -3.87 -10.62 21.34
C GLU A 7 -2.92 -9.55 20.79
N ASN A 8 -3.35 -8.28 20.81
CA ASN A 8 -2.53 -7.11 20.47
C ASN A 8 -1.37 -6.99 21.48
N ARG A 9 -0.31 -7.74 21.27
CA ARG A 9 0.91 -7.65 22.05
C ARG A 9 1.88 -6.73 21.31
N PRO A 10 2.43 -5.68 21.94
CA PRO A 10 3.45 -4.87 21.31
C PRO A 10 4.67 -5.75 21.00
N LEU A 11 5.20 -5.66 19.77
CA LEU A 11 6.45 -6.31 19.38
C LEU A 11 7.63 -5.66 20.13
N ARG A 12 8.56 -6.50 20.54
CA ARG A 12 9.88 -6.05 20.96
C ARG A 12 10.79 -6.04 19.73
N GLU A 13 11.81 -5.20 19.73
CA GLU A 13 12.81 -5.11 18.65
C GLU A 13 13.44 -6.48 18.33
N ALA A 14 13.56 -7.35 19.33
CA ALA A 14 14.01 -8.74 19.18
C ALA A 14 13.01 -9.67 18.44
N ASP A 15 11.76 -9.25 18.30
CA ASP A 15 10.71 -10.02 17.62
C ASP A 15 10.63 -9.68 16.12
N VAL A 16 11.36 -8.66 15.65
CA VAL A 16 11.47 -8.24 14.25
C VAL A 16 12.73 -8.85 13.65
N THR A 17 12.56 -9.87 12.84
CA THR A 17 13.70 -10.45 12.10
C THR A 17 14.05 -9.53 10.93
N ASP A 18 15.33 -9.19 10.80
CA ASP A 18 15.86 -8.48 9.63
C ASP A 18 15.48 -9.21 8.34
N GLU A 19 15.10 -8.46 7.29
CA GLU A 19 14.68 -9.00 6.00
C GLU A 19 15.70 -10.01 5.45
N ALA A 20 17.00 -9.66 5.47
CA ALA A 20 18.06 -10.50 4.95
C ALA A 20 18.19 -11.82 5.71
N LEU A 21 18.05 -11.79 7.05
CA LEU A 21 18.08 -12.98 7.90
C LEU A 21 16.86 -13.86 7.68
N PHE A 22 15.67 -13.27 7.49
CA PHE A 22 14.45 -14.01 7.27
C PHE A 22 14.45 -14.71 5.90
N ASP A 23 14.87 -14.02 4.85
CA ASP A 23 14.95 -14.58 3.51
C ASP A 23 16.10 -15.58 3.36
N ALA A 24 17.21 -15.36 4.03
CA ALA A 24 18.33 -16.30 4.09
C ALA A 24 17.92 -17.63 4.77
N ARG A 25 17.21 -17.56 5.90
CA ARG A 25 16.68 -18.75 6.59
C ARG A 25 15.72 -19.54 5.72
N ARG A 26 14.85 -18.88 4.96
CA ARG A 26 13.88 -19.53 4.05
C ARG A 26 14.56 -20.21 2.87
N LYS A 27 15.59 -19.59 2.27
CA LYS A 27 16.40 -20.19 1.20
C LYS A 27 17.16 -21.42 1.70
N PHE A 28 17.69 -21.36 2.92
CA PHE A 28 18.32 -22.49 3.59
C PHE A 28 17.36 -23.69 3.78
N LEU A 29 16.14 -23.44 4.23
CA LEU A 29 15.14 -24.49 4.40
C LEU A 29 14.65 -25.10 3.07
N LYS A 30 14.68 -24.36 1.98
CA LYS A 30 14.32 -24.85 0.64
C LYS A 30 15.42 -25.67 -0.03
N LEU A 31 16.69 -25.46 0.33
CA LEU A 31 17.85 -26.15 -0.26
C LEU A 31 18.14 -27.53 0.34
N GLY A 32 17.36 -27.96 1.33
CA GLY A 32 17.53 -29.30 1.91
C GLY A 32 18.77 -29.45 2.79
N ALA A 33 18.66 -30.20 3.86
CA ALA A 33 19.62 -30.37 4.95
C ALA A 33 20.94 -31.11 4.59
N ALA A 34 21.61 -30.69 3.55
CA ALA A 34 22.89 -31.30 3.16
C ALA A 34 23.90 -30.26 2.75
N THR A 35 24.36 -29.44 3.67
CA THR A 35 25.69 -28.83 3.76
C THR A 35 25.67 -27.68 4.76
N LEU A 36 26.59 -27.70 5.70
CA LEU A 36 26.88 -26.58 6.60
C LEU A 36 27.44 -25.40 5.79
N VAL A 37 26.54 -24.55 5.28
CA VAL A 37 26.91 -23.29 4.64
C VAL A 37 27.10 -22.26 5.74
N SER A 38 28.24 -21.58 5.78
CA SER A 38 28.54 -20.54 6.77
C SER A 38 27.52 -19.39 6.64
N THR A 39 27.17 -18.74 7.75
CA THR A 39 26.29 -17.55 7.79
C THR A 39 26.72 -16.47 6.80
N ALA A 40 28.02 -16.32 6.54
CA ALA A 40 28.55 -15.40 5.52
C ALA A 40 28.10 -15.75 4.09
N ALA A 41 28.08 -17.04 3.71
CA ALA A 41 27.63 -17.44 2.38
C ALA A 41 26.13 -17.27 2.17
N VAL A 42 25.32 -17.36 3.25
CA VAL A 42 23.86 -17.12 3.21
C VAL A 42 23.57 -15.64 3.06
N LEU A 43 24.34 -14.77 3.74
CA LEU A 43 24.26 -13.31 3.57
C LEU A 43 24.73 -12.88 2.17
N GLU A 44 25.76 -13.51 1.63
CA GLU A 44 26.26 -13.22 0.29
C GLU A 44 25.29 -13.65 -0.83
N LEU A 45 24.52 -14.73 -0.62
CA LEU A 45 23.45 -15.14 -1.52
C LEU A 45 22.23 -14.18 -1.45
N ALA A 46 21.89 -13.69 -0.27
CA ALA A 46 20.84 -12.69 -0.09
C ALA A 46 21.21 -11.34 -0.72
N ALA A 47 22.49 -10.95 -0.64
CA ALA A 47 23.02 -9.72 -1.27
C ALA A 47 23.04 -9.76 -2.82
N LYS A 48 22.92 -10.93 -3.43
CA LYS A 48 22.85 -11.07 -4.91
C LYS A 48 21.45 -10.92 -5.52
N GLU A 49 20.39 -10.89 -4.71
CA GLU A 49 19.09 -10.39 -5.18
C GLU A 49 19.20 -8.86 -5.29
N GLN A 50 18.87 -8.30 -6.45
CA GLN A 50 18.83 -6.86 -6.67
C GLN A 50 17.84 -6.23 -5.69
N LEU A 51 18.32 -5.84 -4.52
CA LEU A 51 17.59 -5.00 -3.59
C LEU A 51 17.41 -3.61 -4.21
N PRO A 52 16.34 -2.90 -3.91
CA PRO A 52 16.13 -1.53 -4.39
C PRO A 52 17.30 -0.63 -3.99
N ALA A 53 17.68 0.26 -4.89
CA ALA A 53 19.00 0.92 -4.95
C ALA A 53 19.33 1.90 -3.81
N ALA A 54 18.44 2.21 -2.86
CA ALA A 54 18.73 3.17 -1.82
C ALA A 54 18.15 2.78 -0.47
N ASN A 55 19.01 2.69 0.54
CA ASN A 55 18.60 2.62 1.94
C ASN A 55 17.97 3.95 2.35
N LEU A 56 16.91 3.88 3.13
CA LEU A 56 16.24 5.02 3.72
C LEU A 56 16.68 5.19 5.18
N ASP A 57 16.81 6.44 5.61
CA ASP A 57 16.91 6.79 7.01
C ASP A 57 15.51 7.03 7.55
N TYR A 58 15.08 6.26 8.55
CA TYR A 58 13.71 6.29 9.08
C TYR A 58 13.65 5.85 10.53
N ALA A 59 12.64 6.33 11.26
CA ALA A 59 12.33 5.86 12.60
C ALA A 59 11.58 4.51 12.52
N LYS A 60 12.00 3.55 13.35
CA LYS A 60 11.31 2.25 13.48
C LYS A 60 9.93 2.43 14.09
N ASP A 61 8.97 1.57 13.69
CA ASP A 61 7.64 1.55 14.29
C ASP A 61 7.69 1.08 15.75
N PRO A 62 7.43 1.95 16.73
CA PRO A 62 7.44 1.58 18.14
C PRO A 62 6.26 0.66 18.52
N ASN A 63 5.21 0.63 17.69
CA ASN A 63 3.98 -0.11 17.90
C ASN A 63 3.82 -1.26 16.89
N ALA A 64 4.92 -1.81 16.42
CA ALA A 64 4.94 -2.93 15.49
C ALA A 64 4.23 -4.16 16.08
N GLY A 65 2.92 -4.07 16.20
CA GLY A 65 2.00 -4.84 17.06
C GLY A 65 1.86 -6.33 16.79
N GLY A 66 2.91 -7.15 16.95
CA GLY A 66 2.79 -8.62 16.99
C GLY A 66 2.29 -9.27 15.68
N LEU A 67 2.37 -8.57 14.55
CA LEU A 67 1.97 -9.07 13.25
C LEU A 67 3.14 -9.82 12.60
N GLU A 68 2.88 -11.02 12.09
CA GLU A 68 3.85 -11.75 11.29
C GLU A 68 3.97 -11.08 9.93
N LEU A 69 5.19 -10.61 9.60
CA LEU A 69 5.48 -9.95 8.34
C LEU A 69 5.48 -10.94 7.17
N ASN A 70 4.93 -10.53 6.04
CA ASN A 70 5.17 -11.22 4.79
C ASN A 70 6.62 -10.97 4.33
N THR A 71 7.22 -11.91 3.61
CA THR A 71 8.56 -11.73 3.07
C THR A 71 8.61 -10.65 2.00
N TYR A 72 9.77 -10.04 1.81
CA TYR A 72 10.03 -9.10 0.72
C TYR A 72 9.60 -9.70 -0.64
N GLU A 73 9.97 -10.96 -0.91
CA GLU A 73 9.60 -11.65 -2.14
C GLU A 73 8.07 -11.78 -2.29
N GLN A 74 7.33 -12.14 -1.23
CA GLN A 74 5.86 -12.20 -1.28
C GLN A 74 5.25 -10.83 -1.60
N ILE A 75 5.75 -9.76 -0.95
CA ILE A 75 5.24 -8.40 -1.12
C ILE A 75 5.55 -7.86 -2.52
N THR A 76 6.71 -8.19 -3.08
CA THR A 76 7.17 -7.63 -4.36
C THR A 76 6.85 -8.47 -5.58
N SER A 77 6.36 -9.71 -5.42
CA SER A 77 6.05 -10.59 -6.55
C SER A 77 4.56 -10.92 -6.71
N TYR A 78 3.69 -10.37 -5.87
CA TYR A 78 2.24 -10.57 -5.96
C TYR A 78 1.51 -9.25 -5.79
N ASN A 79 1.22 -8.57 -6.91
CA ASN A 79 0.74 -7.20 -6.91
C ASN A 79 -0.43 -7.02 -7.88
N ASN A 80 -1.45 -6.27 -7.47
CA ASN A 80 -2.43 -5.69 -8.38
C ASN A 80 -1.93 -4.32 -8.82
N PHE A 81 -1.51 -4.20 -10.09
CA PHE A 81 -1.12 -2.94 -10.71
C PHE A 81 -1.52 -3.01 -12.18
N TYR A 82 -2.77 -2.66 -12.44
CA TYR A 82 -3.46 -2.92 -13.70
C TYR A 82 -2.85 -2.18 -14.88
N GLU A 83 -2.20 -1.05 -14.63
CA GLU A 83 -1.45 -0.31 -15.64
C GLU A 83 -0.36 -1.17 -16.30
N PHE A 84 0.20 -2.14 -15.56
CA PHE A 84 1.12 -3.13 -16.14
C PHE A 84 0.39 -4.35 -16.70
N THR A 85 -0.48 -4.95 -15.91
CA THR A 85 -1.21 -6.19 -16.26
C THR A 85 -2.22 -6.56 -15.18
N THR A 86 -3.21 -7.38 -15.54
CA THR A 86 -4.15 -8.02 -14.61
C THR A 86 -3.55 -9.25 -13.90
N SER A 87 -2.41 -9.79 -14.37
CA SER A 87 -1.68 -10.88 -13.72
C SER A 87 -0.86 -10.35 -12.55
N LYS A 88 -1.09 -10.87 -11.35
CA LYS A 88 -0.42 -10.43 -10.13
C LYS A 88 1.08 -10.73 -10.13
N GLU A 89 1.46 -11.87 -10.65
CA GLU A 89 2.85 -12.31 -10.79
C GLU A 89 3.54 -11.64 -12.00
N GLY A 90 2.74 -11.17 -12.96
CA GLY A 90 3.22 -10.49 -14.17
C GLY A 90 3.71 -9.06 -13.95
N VAL A 91 3.27 -8.40 -12.86
CA VAL A 91 3.62 -6.99 -12.60
C VAL A 91 5.12 -6.82 -12.41
N LYS A 92 5.76 -7.64 -11.56
CA LYS A 92 7.21 -7.55 -11.25
C LYS A 92 8.09 -7.62 -12.50
N PRO A 93 7.95 -8.61 -13.42
CA PRO A 93 8.75 -8.63 -14.63
C PRO A 93 8.48 -7.49 -15.60
N LEU A 94 7.22 -7.04 -15.74
CA LEU A 94 6.84 -5.94 -16.64
C LEU A 94 7.33 -4.59 -16.14
N SER A 95 7.40 -4.39 -14.82
CA SER A 95 7.80 -3.12 -14.22
C SER A 95 9.32 -2.87 -14.18
N LYS A 96 10.16 -3.82 -14.64
CA LYS A 96 11.63 -3.71 -14.58
C LYS A 96 12.21 -2.46 -15.28
N ARG A 97 11.52 -1.94 -16.29
CA ARG A 97 11.97 -0.77 -17.07
C ARG A 97 11.33 0.53 -16.61
N PHE A 98 10.47 0.47 -15.58
CA PHE A 98 9.78 1.63 -15.06
C PHE A 98 10.77 2.65 -14.46
N LYS A 99 10.64 3.90 -14.86
CA LYS A 99 11.50 5.01 -14.44
C LYS A 99 10.79 5.80 -13.34
N SER A 100 11.25 5.66 -12.11
CA SER A 100 10.73 6.39 -10.95
C SER A 100 11.50 7.70 -10.66
N ALA A 101 12.49 8.06 -11.49
CA ALA A 101 13.26 9.29 -11.37
C ALA A 101 13.56 9.86 -12.78
N PRO A 102 13.48 11.20 -12.97
CA PRO A 102 12.96 12.21 -12.02
C PRO A 102 11.45 12.04 -11.79
N TRP A 103 10.90 12.50 -10.63
CA TRP A 103 9.49 12.41 -10.36
C TRP A 103 8.91 13.68 -9.75
N LYS A 104 7.95 14.26 -10.45
CA LYS A 104 7.20 15.43 -10.00
C LYS A 104 5.87 15.00 -9.37
N LEU A 105 5.53 15.63 -8.24
CA LEU A 105 4.23 15.57 -7.62
C LEU A 105 3.60 16.95 -7.65
N THR A 106 2.50 17.10 -8.36
CA THR A 106 1.70 18.32 -8.39
C THR A 106 0.64 18.30 -7.31
N ILE A 107 0.49 19.37 -6.57
CA ILE A 107 -0.58 19.57 -5.59
C ILE A 107 -1.35 20.82 -5.99
N ASP A 108 -2.66 20.71 -6.21
CA ASP A 108 -3.50 21.78 -6.71
C ASP A 108 -4.96 21.73 -6.23
N GLY A 109 -5.84 22.43 -6.95
CA GLY A 109 -7.25 22.56 -6.64
C GLY A 109 -7.50 23.63 -5.58
N MET A 110 -8.26 23.31 -4.55
CA MET A 110 -8.63 24.26 -3.49
C MET A 110 -7.51 24.41 -2.46
N VAL A 111 -6.41 25.04 -2.87
CA VAL A 111 -5.21 25.37 -2.06
C VAL A 111 -4.88 26.84 -2.18
N GLU A 112 -4.14 27.39 -1.20
CA GLU A 112 -3.68 28.80 -1.28
C GLU A 112 -2.81 29.05 -2.52
N GLN A 113 -1.88 28.13 -2.80
CA GLN A 113 -1.02 28.15 -3.97
C GLN A 113 -0.71 26.72 -4.44
N PRO A 114 -0.79 26.41 -5.73
CA PRO A 114 -0.35 25.13 -6.26
C PRO A 114 1.13 24.88 -5.98
N LEU A 115 1.49 23.62 -5.75
CA LEU A 115 2.86 23.19 -5.49
C LEU A 115 3.32 22.19 -6.57
N GLU A 116 4.57 22.30 -6.98
CA GLU A 116 5.28 21.26 -7.73
C GLU A 116 6.46 20.78 -6.90
N LEU A 117 6.46 19.52 -6.54
CA LEU A 117 7.44 18.91 -5.65
C LEU A 117 8.24 17.84 -6.41
N ASP A 118 9.56 17.87 -6.25
CA ASP A 118 10.42 16.76 -6.60
C ASP A 118 10.34 15.73 -5.47
N VAL A 119 9.81 14.53 -5.77
CA VAL A 119 9.57 13.48 -4.74
C VAL A 119 10.87 13.02 -4.08
N TRP A 120 11.97 12.95 -4.81
CA TRP A 120 13.25 12.52 -4.24
C TRP A 120 13.86 13.55 -3.28
N LYS A 121 13.60 14.84 -3.52
CA LYS A 121 13.95 15.92 -2.57
C LYS A 121 12.99 15.91 -1.39
N LEU A 122 11.69 15.72 -1.63
CA LEU A 122 10.66 15.64 -0.60
C LEU A 122 10.97 14.52 0.40
N MET A 123 11.34 13.33 -0.08
CA MET A 123 11.73 12.20 0.79
C MET A 123 12.85 12.54 1.77
N LYS A 124 13.82 13.36 1.35
CA LYS A 124 14.93 13.80 2.22
C LYS A 124 14.52 14.85 3.27
N GLN A 125 13.41 15.52 3.06
CA GLN A 125 12.91 16.59 3.94
C GLN A 125 11.87 16.08 4.93
N MET A 126 11.20 14.96 4.62
CA MET A 126 10.17 14.38 5.46
C MET A 126 10.76 13.49 6.56
N PRO A 127 10.23 13.53 7.79
CA PRO A 127 10.57 12.57 8.81
C PRO A 127 9.95 11.21 8.43
N LEU A 128 10.78 10.34 7.85
CA LEU A 128 10.33 9.01 7.46
C LEU A 128 10.20 8.12 8.68
N GLU A 129 9.16 7.29 8.69
CA GLU A 129 8.88 6.32 9.73
C GLU A 129 8.40 5.00 9.13
N GLU A 130 8.71 3.91 9.81
CA GLU A 130 8.17 2.59 9.50
C GLU A 130 6.77 2.46 10.10
N ARG A 131 5.87 1.88 9.33
CA ARG A 131 4.51 1.52 9.75
C ARG A 131 4.22 0.09 9.31
N ILE A 132 4.09 -0.82 10.26
CA ILE A 132 3.74 -2.21 10.00
C ILE A 132 2.23 -2.33 9.93
N TYR A 133 1.72 -2.45 8.70
CA TYR A 133 0.28 -2.46 8.44
C TYR A 133 -0.20 -3.77 7.84
N ARG A 134 -1.39 -4.21 8.26
CA ARG A 134 -2.20 -5.13 7.47
C ARG A 134 -2.61 -4.44 6.19
N PHE A 135 -2.54 -5.16 5.08
CA PHE A 135 -2.94 -4.69 3.77
C PHE A 135 -3.88 -5.70 3.14
N ARG A 136 -5.13 -5.33 2.90
CA ARG A 136 -6.22 -6.23 2.52
C ARG A 136 -6.73 -5.91 1.12
N CYS A 137 -6.63 -6.85 0.20
CA CYS A 137 -7.24 -6.73 -1.12
C CYS A 137 -8.73 -7.09 -1.08
N VAL A 138 -9.54 -6.40 -1.88
CA VAL A 138 -10.95 -6.74 -2.07
C VAL A 138 -11.15 -8.19 -2.58
N GLU A 139 -10.18 -8.76 -3.27
CA GLU A 139 -10.18 -10.14 -3.77
C GLU A 139 -9.98 -11.23 -2.71
N GLY A 140 -10.01 -10.89 -1.42
CA GLY A 140 -9.98 -11.87 -0.34
C GLY A 140 -8.60 -12.39 0.05
N TRP A 141 -7.53 -11.67 -0.30
CA TRP A 141 -6.17 -11.96 0.17
C TRP A 141 -5.57 -10.76 0.90
N SER A 142 -4.57 -11.00 1.73
CA SER A 142 -3.94 -9.95 2.54
C SER A 142 -2.44 -10.20 2.73
N MET A 143 -1.76 -9.15 3.16
CA MET A 143 -0.36 -9.12 3.54
C MET A 143 -0.19 -8.31 4.82
N VAL A 144 0.96 -8.48 5.48
CA VAL A 144 1.47 -7.56 6.49
C VAL A 144 2.76 -6.96 5.96
N VAL A 145 2.79 -5.64 5.82
CA VAL A 145 3.85 -4.93 5.10
C VAL A 145 4.48 -3.86 6.01
N PRO A 146 5.82 -3.84 6.16
CA PRO A 146 6.53 -2.78 6.86
C PRO A 146 6.79 -1.61 5.89
N TRP A 147 5.79 -0.76 5.74
CA TRP A 147 5.89 0.44 4.90
C TRP A 147 6.81 1.47 5.55
N ILE A 148 7.54 2.21 4.72
CA ILE A 148 8.30 3.39 5.14
C ILE A 148 7.73 4.60 4.42
N GLY A 149 7.42 5.64 5.18
CA GLY A 149 6.82 6.84 4.63
C GLY A 149 6.61 7.93 5.66
N PHE A 150 5.69 8.83 5.37
CA PHE A 150 5.29 9.92 6.25
C PHE A 150 3.78 10.13 6.20
N GLU A 151 3.21 10.66 7.25
CA GLU A 151 1.77 10.94 7.29
C GLU A 151 1.35 11.89 6.18
N LEU A 152 0.25 11.57 5.48
CA LEU A 152 -0.31 12.44 4.44
C LEU A 152 -0.67 13.83 4.99
N SER A 153 -1.05 13.92 6.25
CA SER A 153 -1.36 15.18 6.96
C SER A 153 -0.23 16.21 6.86
N ARG A 154 1.04 15.78 6.82
CA ARG A 154 2.19 16.67 6.66
C ARG A 154 2.23 17.32 5.27
N LEU A 155 1.91 16.55 4.23
CA LEU A 155 1.82 17.06 2.89
C LEU A 155 0.62 18.00 2.71
N ILE A 156 -0.51 17.67 3.35
CA ILE A 156 -1.69 18.53 3.40
C ILE A 156 -1.37 19.86 4.10
N ALA A 157 -0.62 19.84 5.20
CA ALA A 157 -0.19 21.05 5.88
C ALA A 157 0.70 21.95 5.02
N MET A 158 1.57 21.37 4.17
CA MET A 158 2.36 22.12 3.20
C MET A 158 1.50 22.75 2.10
N ALA A 159 0.46 22.04 1.66
CA ALA A 159 -0.44 22.46 0.59
C ALA A 159 -1.40 23.59 1.02
N LYS A 160 -1.66 23.73 2.32
CA LYS A 160 -2.58 24.72 2.88
C LYS A 160 -3.93 24.76 2.15
N PRO A 161 -4.72 23.70 2.21
CA PRO A 161 -6.01 23.65 1.53
C PRO A 161 -6.96 24.69 2.12
N LEU A 162 -7.84 25.23 1.26
CA LEU A 162 -8.91 26.12 1.67
C LEU A 162 -9.89 25.38 2.60
N SER A 163 -10.49 26.09 3.54
CA SER A 163 -11.43 25.51 4.52
C SER A 163 -12.67 24.85 3.90
N SER A 164 -13.00 25.20 2.66
CA SER A 164 -14.08 24.60 1.88
C SER A 164 -13.69 23.27 1.20
N ALA A 165 -12.42 22.90 1.15
CA ALA A 165 -12.00 21.60 0.63
C ALA A 165 -12.48 20.46 1.54
N LYS A 166 -13.22 19.50 0.96
CA LYS A 166 -13.83 18.36 1.67
C LYS A 166 -13.19 17.02 1.32
N TYR A 167 -12.55 16.96 0.17
CA TYR A 167 -11.99 15.73 -0.39
C TYR A 167 -10.60 15.97 -0.95
N VAL A 168 -9.84 14.89 -1.01
CA VAL A 168 -8.53 14.81 -1.64
C VAL A 168 -8.60 13.77 -2.76
N ARG A 169 -8.28 14.18 -3.98
CA ARG A 169 -8.23 13.35 -5.17
C ARG A 169 -6.78 13.07 -5.54
N PHE A 170 -6.49 11.85 -5.93
CA PHE A 170 -5.15 11.37 -6.32
C PHE A 170 -5.18 10.82 -7.73
N GLU A 171 -4.10 11.03 -8.49
CA GLU A 171 -3.90 10.47 -9.83
C GLU A 171 -2.58 9.72 -9.93
N THR A 172 -2.64 8.53 -10.55
CA THR A 172 -1.45 7.78 -10.98
C THR A 172 -0.86 8.40 -12.25
N LEU A 173 0.43 8.19 -12.49
CA LEU A 173 1.09 8.54 -13.75
C LEU A 173 0.33 7.95 -14.94
N TYR A 174 0.07 8.79 -15.95
CA TYR A 174 -0.36 8.35 -17.27
C TYR A 174 0.85 8.41 -18.20
N ASP A 175 1.36 7.24 -18.58
CA ASP A 175 2.52 7.08 -19.46
C ASP A 175 2.44 5.73 -20.20
N PRO A 176 1.81 5.70 -21.38
CA PRO A 176 1.64 4.48 -22.15
C PRO A 176 2.96 3.78 -22.58
N GLU A 177 4.08 4.52 -22.64
CA GLU A 177 5.39 3.94 -22.94
C GLU A 177 5.91 3.05 -21.81
N GLN A 178 5.52 3.35 -20.56
CA GLN A 178 5.94 2.61 -19.38
C GLN A 178 4.88 1.63 -18.85
N PHE A 179 3.60 1.91 -19.13
CA PHE A 179 2.46 1.12 -18.65
C PHE A 179 1.72 0.44 -19.81
N PRO A 180 1.99 -0.86 -20.07
CA PRO A 180 1.46 -1.55 -21.24
C PRO A 180 -0.07 -1.58 -21.37
N ASP A 181 -0.83 -1.57 -20.25
CA ASP A 181 -2.29 -1.57 -20.33
C ASP A 181 -2.85 -0.18 -20.72
N GLN A 182 -2.11 0.90 -20.41
CA GLN A 182 -2.50 2.26 -20.83
C GLN A 182 -2.34 2.46 -22.35
N ASP A 183 -1.46 1.71 -23.01
CA ASP A 183 -1.24 1.76 -24.47
C ASP A 183 -2.33 1.04 -25.27
N ARG A 184 -3.20 0.27 -24.61
CA ARG A 184 -4.22 -0.56 -25.30
C ARG A 184 -5.43 0.22 -25.80
N GLY A 185 -5.53 1.53 -25.54
CA GLY A 185 -6.64 2.37 -25.96
C GLY A 185 -8.00 1.83 -25.50
N LEU A 186 -8.92 1.57 -26.43
CA LEU A 186 -10.27 1.03 -26.12
C LEU A 186 -10.26 -0.40 -25.55
N LEU A 187 -9.14 -1.11 -25.64
CA LEU A 187 -8.94 -2.46 -25.07
C LEU A 187 -8.27 -2.41 -23.70
N ALA A 188 -8.01 -1.23 -23.16
CA ALA A 188 -7.47 -1.07 -21.81
C ALA A 188 -8.42 -1.66 -20.76
N THR A 189 -7.86 -2.21 -19.70
CA THR A 189 -8.65 -2.85 -18.64
C THR A 189 -9.48 -1.83 -17.85
N LEU A 190 -8.97 -0.61 -17.69
CA LEU A 190 -9.61 0.48 -16.96
C LEU A 190 -9.49 1.79 -17.74
N ASP A 191 -10.29 2.79 -17.37
CA ASP A 191 -10.08 4.17 -17.81
C ASP A 191 -8.91 4.78 -17.04
N TYR A 192 -7.89 5.23 -17.77
CA TYR A 192 -6.69 5.85 -17.22
C TYR A 192 -6.66 7.36 -17.43
N PRO A 193 -5.97 8.16 -16.59
CA PRO A 193 -5.17 7.73 -15.42
C PRO A 193 -6.03 7.12 -14.32
N TYR A 194 -5.44 6.21 -13.53
CA TYR A 194 -6.11 5.67 -12.35
C TYR A 194 -6.31 6.77 -11.31
N VAL A 195 -7.51 6.88 -10.78
CA VAL A 195 -7.94 7.92 -9.85
C VAL A 195 -8.50 7.31 -8.58
N GLU A 196 -8.12 7.89 -7.45
CA GLU A 196 -8.70 7.60 -6.14
C GLU A 196 -9.01 8.86 -5.35
N GLY A 197 -9.85 8.72 -4.32
CA GLY A 197 -10.21 9.82 -3.44
C GLY A 197 -10.42 9.42 -2.00
N LEU A 198 -10.19 10.37 -1.12
CA LEU A 198 -10.47 10.30 0.32
C LEU A 198 -11.28 11.51 0.75
N ARG A 199 -12.08 11.37 1.82
CA ARG A 199 -12.54 12.53 2.55
C ARG A 199 -11.35 13.20 3.26
N MET A 200 -11.50 14.49 3.57
CA MET A 200 -10.43 15.24 4.25
C MET A 200 -10.08 14.66 5.62
N ASP A 201 -11.07 14.21 6.40
CA ASP A 201 -10.84 13.58 7.70
C ASP A 201 -10.11 12.24 7.62
N GLU A 202 -10.37 11.45 6.57
CA GLU A 202 -9.62 10.23 6.27
C GLU A 202 -8.18 10.53 5.83
N ALA A 203 -8.00 11.56 5.00
CA ALA A 203 -6.69 11.99 4.53
C ALA A 203 -5.82 12.57 5.66
N MET A 204 -6.43 13.26 6.62
CA MET A 204 -5.76 13.84 7.80
C MET A 204 -5.51 12.82 8.92
N HIS A 205 -6.06 11.61 8.81
CA HIS A 205 -5.91 10.61 9.86
C HIS A 205 -4.44 10.12 9.97
N PRO A 206 -3.88 9.98 11.19
CA PRO A 206 -2.47 9.58 11.38
C PRO A 206 -2.07 8.24 10.74
N LEU A 207 -3.02 7.33 10.53
CA LEU A 207 -2.76 6.06 9.84
C LEU A 207 -2.67 6.20 8.31
N THR A 208 -3.05 7.33 7.73
CA THR A 208 -2.96 7.57 6.28
C THR A 208 -1.54 7.97 5.90
N LEU A 209 -0.85 7.10 5.19
CA LEU A 209 0.57 7.21 4.91
C LEU A 209 0.83 7.48 3.42
N MET A 210 1.75 8.39 3.12
CA MET A 210 2.44 8.45 1.84
C MET A 210 3.70 7.58 1.94
N ALA A 211 3.61 6.37 1.41
CA ALA A 211 4.71 5.41 1.47
C ALA A 211 5.69 5.66 0.32
N VAL A 212 6.98 5.62 0.65
CA VAL A 212 8.11 5.81 -0.26
C VAL A 212 9.09 4.64 -0.20
N GLY A 213 8.87 3.71 0.72
CA GLY A 213 9.72 2.54 0.91
C GLY A 213 9.02 1.39 1.61
N LEU A 214 9.74 0.27 1.65
CA LEU A 214 9.42 -0.92 2.43
C LEU A 214 10.73 -1.66 2.77
N TYR A 215 10.77 -2.33 3.92
CA TYR A 215 11.96 -3.09 4.39
C TYR A 215 13.28 -2.31 4.36
N GLY A 216 13.29 -1.03 4.70
CA GLY A 216 14.50 -0.20 4.74
C GLY A 216 14.90 0.41 3.40
N HIS A 217 14.24 0.07 2.30
CA HIS A 217 14.59 0.48 0.94
C HIS A 217 13.50 1.30 0.27
N THR A 218 13.85 2.06 -0.76
CA THR A 218 12.88 2.75 -1.61
C THR A 218 11.91 1.77 -2.26
N LEU A 219 10.68 2.21 -2.53
CA LEU A 219 9.67 1.38 -3.18
C LEU A 219 10.17 0.84 -4.52
N PRO A 220 10.04 -0.48 -4.77
CA PRO A 220 10.22 -1.00 -6.12
C PRO A 220 9.02 -0.65 -7.01
N PRO A 221 9.20 -0.62 -8.35
CA PRO A 221 8.16 -0.22 -9.30
C PRO A 221 6.82 -0.93 -9.11
N GLN A 222 6.83 -2.26 -8.96
CA GLN A 222 5.62 -3.08 -8.79
C GLN A 222 4.83 -2.76 -7.53
N ASN A 223 5.45 -2.13 -6.54
CA ASN A 223 4.80 -1.69 -5.31
C ASN A 223 4.37 -0.23 -5.33
N GLY A 224 4.54 0.47 -6.48
CA GLY A 224 4.05 1.83 -6.68
C GLY A 224 5.08 2.93 -6.48
N ALA A 225 6.36 2.67 -6.84
CA ALA A 225 7.43 3.67 -6.81
C ALA A 225 7.07 4.96 -7.57
N PRO A 226 7.69 6.11 -7.20
CA PRO A 226 8.51 6.32 -6.01
C PRO A 226 7.68 6.65 -4.76
N ILE A 227 6.38 6.93 -4.93
CA ILE A 227 5.47 7.35 -3.86
C ILE A 227 4.06 6.82 -4.11
N ARG A 228 3.45 6.30 -3.06
CA ARG A 228 2.09 5.78 -3.08
C ARG A 228 1.32 6.12 -1.81
N LEU A 229 -0.02 6.07 -1.91
CA LEU A 229 -0.90 6.13 -0.76
C LEU A 229 -1.00 4.74 -0.09
N VAL A 230 -1.10 4.71 1.25
CA VAL A 230 -1.48 3.53 2.04
C VAL A 230 -2.52 3.94 3.08
N VAL A 231 -3.69 3.28 3.02
CA VAL A 231 -4.79 3.49 3.95
C VAL A 231 -5.18 2.13 4.53
N PRO A 232 -4.63 1.73 5.70
CA PRO A 232 -4.61 0.33 6.14
C PRO A 232 -5.99 -0.24 6.48
N TRP A 233 -6.98 0.58 6.80
CA TRP A 233 -8.34 0.12 7.14
C TRP A 233 -9.27 -0.01 5.93
N LYS A 234 -8.79 0.38 4.73
CA LYS A 234 -9.52 0.30 3.47
C LYS A 234 -8.99 -0.83 2.60
N TYR A 235 -9.81 -1.28 1.66
CA TYR A 235 -9.35 -2.21 0.63
C TYR A 235 -8.21 -1.62 -0.19
N GLY A 236 -7.25 -2.48 -0.59
CA GLY A 236 -5.99 -2.08 -1.19
C GLY A 236 -6.08 -1.23 -2.47
N PHE A 237 -7.20 -1.28 -3.20
CA PHE A 237 -7.38 -0.44 -4.38
C PHE A 237 -7.48 1.07 -4.04
N LYS A 238 -7.87 1.44 -2.81
CA LYS A 238 -7.80 2.83 -2.33
C LYS A 238 -6.37 3.35 -2.18
N SER A 239 -5.42 2.46 -2.03
CA SER A 239 -4.02 2.79 -1.83
C SER A 239 -3.32 2.95 -3.18
N ILE A 240 -3.68 4.02 -3.90
CA ILE A 240 -3.19 4.37 -5.23
C ILE A 240 -1.67 4.46 -5.31
N LYS A 241 -1.09 4.01 -6.43
CA LYS A 241 0.34 3.85 -6.68
C LYS A 241 0.89 4.91 -7.63
N SER A 242 2.21 5.15 -7.56
CA SER A 242 2.94 6.02 -8.51
C SER A 242 2.23 7.36 -8.71
N VAL A 243 1.94 8.02 -7.58
CA VAL A 243 1.13 9.25 -7.54
C VAL A 243 1.89 10.42 -8.15
N VAL A 244 1.25 11.14 -9.08
CA VAL A 244 1.79 12.34 -9.74
C VAL A 244 0.98 13.60 -9.43
N ARG A 245 -0.26 13.45 -8.94
CA ARG A 245 -1.12 14.60 -8.65
C ARG A 245 -1.99 14.35 -7.43
N ILE A 246 -2.13 15.40 -6.61
CA ILE A 246 -3.05 15.47 -5.47
C ILE A 246 -3.87 16.76 -5.65
N THR A 247 -5.20 16.63 -5.76
CA THR A 247 -6.11 17.77 -5.97
C THR A 247 -7.08 17.88 -4.81
N PHE A 248 -7.17 19.05 -4.21
CA PHE A 248 -8.16 19.34 -3.17
C PHE A 248 -9.46 19.85 -3.79
N THR A 249 -10.61 19.34 -3.34
CA THR A 249 -11.91 19.65 -3.91
C THR A 249 -13.02 19.64 -2.84
N ASP A 250 -14.10 20.38 -3.08
CA ASP A 250 -15.32 20.37 -2.27
C ASP A 250 -16.31 19.25 -2.67
N THR A 251 -16.10 18.68 -3.84
CA THR A 251 -16.94 17.64 -4.43
C THR A 251 -16.29 16.28 -4.35
N GLN A 252 -17.06 15.24 -4.02
CA GLN A 252 -16.58 13.87 -3.96
C GLN A 252 -16.00 13.45 -5.32
N PRO A 253 -14.70 13.08 -5.39
CA PRO A 253 -14.09 12.67 -6.65
C PRO A 253 -14.64 11.33 -7.13
N ARG A 254 -14.68 11.16 -8.44
CA ARG A 254 -15.02 9.88 -9.07
C ARG A 254 -13.77 8.98 -9.01
N ASN A 255 -13.92 7.78 -8.45
CA ASN A 255 -12.85 6.78 -8.37
C ASN A 255 -12.92 5.85 -9.58
N THR A 256 -11.77 5.43 -10.11
CA THR A 256 -11.71 4.55 -11.28
C THR A 256 -12.56 3.29 -11.12
N TRP A 257 -12.38 2.52 -10.06
CA TRP A 257 -13.17 1.29 -9.83
C TRP A 257 -14.65 1.55 -9.59
N ASN A 258 -15.01 2.62 -8.88
CA ASN A 258 -16.41 2.96 -8.67
C ASN A 258 -17.11 3.36 -9.98
N VAL A 259 -16.40 4.01 -10.90
CA VAL A 259 -16.91 4.32 -12.24
C VAL A 259 -17.08 3.05 -13.08
N TYR A 260 -16.07 2.17 -13.04
CA TYR A 260 -16.04 0.93 -13.81
C TYR A 260 -17.12 -0.07 -13.37
N ALA A 261 -17.27 -0.29 -12.07
CA ALA A 261 -18.23 -1.25 -11.51
C ALA A 261 -18.84 -0.76 -10.18
N PRO A 262 -19.79 0.20 -10.22
CA PRO A 262 -20.32 0.88 -9.02
C PRO A 262 -21.06 -0.04 -8.05
N ARG A 263 -21.50 -1.22 -8.49
CA ARG A 263 -22.12 -2.23 -7.64
C ARG A 263 -21.10 -3.12 -6.90
N GLU A 264 -19.84 -3.09 -7.32
CA GLU A 264 -18.78 -3.90 -6.77
C GLU A 264 -17.80 -3.08 -5.91
N PHE A 265 -17.60 -1.80 -6.26
CA PHE A 265 -16.59 -0.93 -5.65
C PHE A 265 -17.21 0.39 -5.21
N GLY A 266 -17.28 0.59 -3.90
CA GLY A 266 -17.77 1.82 -3.32
C GLY A 266 -16.68 2.89 -3.17
N PHE A 267 -17.11 4.13 -2.87
CA PHE A 267 -16.18 5.24 -2.65
C PHE A 267 -15.33 5.04 -1.39
N TYR A 268 -15.95 4.63 -0.29
CA TYR A 268 -15.25 4.51 0.99
C TYR A 268 -14.32 3.31 1.03
N ALA A 269 -14.73 2.20 0.46
CA ALA A 269 -13.96 0.97 0.34
C ALA A 269 -13.35 0.49 1.67
N ASN A 270 -14.06 0.71 2.79
CA ASN A 270 -13.64 0.22 4.10
C ASN A 270 -13.71 -1.31 4.15
N VAL A 271 -12.69 -1.96 4.71
CA VAL A 271 -12.73 -3.41 4.90
C VAL A 271 -13.90 -3.77 5.83
N ASN A 272 -14.87 -4.49 5.28
CA ASN A 272 -16.09 -4.85 6.00
C ASN A 272 -16.45 -6.33 5.72
N PRO A 273 -16.26 -7.24 6.71
CA PRO A 273 -16.60 -8.66 6.57
C PRO A 273 -18.10 -8.93 6.47
N GLY A 274 -18.95 -7.95 6.80
CA GLY A 274 -20.40 -8.05 6.74
C GLY A 274 -21.03 -7.57 5.42
N VAL A 275 -20.19 -7.13 4.46
CA VAL A 275 -20.62 -6.69 3.11
C VAL A 275 -19.83 -7.47 2.07
N ASP A 276 -20.45 -8.48 1.49
CA ASP A 276 -19.81 -9.32 0.49
C ASP A 276 -19.67 -8.58 -0.85
N HIS A 277 -18.61 -8.93 -1.59
CA HIS A 277 -18.52 -8.59 -3.00
C HIS A 277 -19.56 -9.41 -3.78
N PRO A 278 -20.19 -8.91 -4.86
CA PRO A 278 -21.21 -9.67 -5.60
C PRO A 278 -20.77 -11.06 -6.09
N ARG A 279 -19.45 -11.28 -6.22
CA ARG A 279 -18.88 -12.54 -6.75
C ARG A 279 -18.22 -13.44 -5.68
N TRP A 280 -17.95 -12.93 -4.48
CA TRP A 280 -17.33 -13.71 -3.38
C TRP A 280 -17.60 -13.10 -2.00
N SER A 281 -17.45 -13.93 -0.97
CA SER A 281 -17.59 -13.46 0.41
C SER A 281 -16.36 -12.73 0.91
N GLN A 282 -16.57 -11.67 1.70
CA GLN A 282 -15.55 -10.90 2.38
C GLN A 282 -15.31 -11.35 3.83
N ALA A 283 -16.07 -12.33 4.32
CA ALA A 283 -16.01 -12.76 5.71
C ALA A 283 -14.66 -13.40 6.11
N ARG A 284 -13.91 -13.92 5.15
CA ARG A 284 -12.62 -14.58 5.37
C ARG A 284 -11.59 -14.16 4.33
N GLU A 285 -10.33 -14.12 4.76
CA GLU A 285 -9.20 -13.73 3.90
C GLU A 285 -8.06 -14.76 3.98
N ARG A 286 -7.24 -14.81 2.94
CA ARG A 286 -6.01 -15.61 2.90
C ARG A 286 -4.81 -14.69 3.00
N VAL A 287 -4.08 -14.76 4.10
CA VAL A 287 -2.75 -14.13 4.19
C VAL A 287 -1.81 -14.83 3.22
N LEU A 288 -1.08 -14.09 2.40
CA LEU A 288 -0.12 -14.68 1.47
C LEU A 288 0.94 -15.49 2.22
N GLY A 289 1.22 -16.69 1.73
CA GLY A 289 2.11 -17.64 2.39
C GLY A 289 1.41 -18.55 3.42
N HIS A 290 0.16 -18.28 3.78
CA HIS A 290 -0.61 -19.14 4.70
C HIS A 290 -1.52 -20.08 3.92
N PHE A 291 -1.66 -21.30 4.42
CA PHE A 291 -2.52 -22.32 3.79
C PHE A 291 -4.01 -22.08 4.10
N PHE A 292 -4.32 -21.68 5.33
CA PHE A 292 -5.71 -21.52 5.79
C PHE A 292 -6.15 -20.05 5.74
N LYS A 293 -7.42 -19.84 5.39
CA LYS A 293 -8.07 -18.54 5.52
C LYS A 293 -8.37 -18.22 6.98
N GLN A 294 -8.19 -16.97 7.36
CA GLN A 294 -8.59 -16.40 8.66
C GLN A 294 -9.84 -15.54 8.54
N PRO A 295 -10.56 -15.24 9.64
CA PRO A 295 -11.64 -14.26 9.63
C PRO A 295 -11.11 -12.86 9.23
N THR A 296 -11.84 -12.17 8.37
CA THR A 296 -11.56 -10.75 8.06
C THR A 296 -12.01 -9.88 9.23
N LEU A 297 -11.20 -8.91 9.61
CA LEU A 297 -11.51 -7.95 10.67
C LEU A 297 -12.17 -6.70 10.09
N MET A 298 -13.20 -6.18 10.78
CA MET A 298 -13.79 -4.89 10.42
C MET A 298 -12.73 -3.78 10.42
N PHE A 299 -12.74 -2.92 9.41
CA PHE A 299 -11.69 -1.92 9.19
C PHE A 299 -10.28 -2.54 9.16
N ASN A 300 -10.14 -3.79 8.70
CA ASN A 300 -8.88 -4.51 8.67
C ASN A 300 -8.17 -4.60 10.05
N GLY A 301 -8.95 -4.49 11.14
CA GLY A 301 -8.46 -4.52 12.51
C GLY A 301 -8.14 -3.15 13.12
N TYR A 302 -8.36 -2.04 12.39
CA TYR A 302 -8.10 -0.67 12.84
C TYR A 302 -9.38 0.04 13.36
N GLY A 303 -10.39 -0.73 13.78
CA GLY A 303 -11.68 -0.17 14.19
C GLY A 303 -11.60 0.79 15.40
N LYS A 304 -10.68 0.55 16.34
CA LYS A 304 -10.48 1.44 17.50
C LYS A 304 -10.04 2.85 17.08
N GLU A 305 -9.20 2.92 16.05
CA GLU A 305 -8.59 4.14 15.54
C GLU A 305 -9.53 4.91 14.60
N VAL A 306 -10.36 4.21 13.79
CA VAL A 306 -11.03 4.84 12.65
C VAL A 306 -12.56 4.78 12.67
N ALA A 307 -13.19 3.92 13.50
CA ALA A 307 -14.65 3.77 13.46
C ALA A 307 -15.42 5.07 13.74
N HIS A 308 -14.84 5.97 14.52
CA HIS A 308 -15.45 7.27 14.84
C HIS A 308 -15.65 8.17 13.60
N LEU A 309 -14.81 8.03 12.56
CA LEU A 309 -14.93 8.76 11.28
C LEU A 309 -16.24 8.42 10.52
N TYR A 310 -16.80 7.26 10.80
CA TYR A 310 -17.99 6.72 10.11
C TYR A 310 -19.24 6.68 10.99
N LYS A 311 -19.21 7.38 12.13
CA LYS A 311 -20.37 7.44 13.04
C LYS A 311 -21.58 8.01 12.32
N GLY A 312 -22.70 7.28 12.37
CA GLY A 312 -23.95 7.67 11.72
C GLY A 312 -24.09 7.26 10.25
N MET A 313 -23.05 6.62 9.66
CA MET A 313 -23.11 6.08 8.30
C MET A 313 -23.61 4.64 8.29
N ASP A 314 -24.45 4.30 7.30
CA ASP A 314 -24.80 2.91 7.01
C ASP A 314 -23.71 2.28 6.11
N LEU A 315 -22.76 1.59 6.73
CA LEU A 315 -21.62 0.99 6.03
C LEU A 315 -21.98 -0.21 5.13
N ARG A 316 -23.26 -0.61 5.09
CA ARG A 316 -23.74 -1.60 4.11
C ARG A 316 -24.09 -0.94 2.76
N LYS A 317 -24.46 0.34 2.80
CA LYS A 317 -24.82 1.14 1.62
C LYS A 317 -23.69 2.06 1.19
N GLN A 318 -22.91 2.54 2.16
CA GLN A 318 -21.79 3.45 1.98
C GLN A 318 -20.47 2.66 2.11
N PHE A 319 -20.28 1.73 1.20
CA PHE A 319 -19.10 0.86 1.16
C PHE A 319 -18.01 1.38 0.20
#